data_cc31120eaa623775d7d286c7df81cafa
#
_entry.id   cc31120eaa623775d7d286c7df81cafa
#
_cell.length_a   1.000
_cell.length_b   1.000
_cell.length_c   1.000
_cell.angle_alpha   90.00
_cell.angle_beta   90.00
_cell.angle_gamma   90.00
#
_symmetry.space_group_name_H-M   'P 1'
#
loop_
_entity.id
_entity.type
_entity.pdbx_description
1 polymer ?
#
loop_
_entity_poly.entity_id
_entity_poly.type
_entity_poly.pdbx_seq_one_letter_code
_entity_poly.pdbx_strand_id
1 'polypeptide(L)'
;MVPDTITCELMSWEDFTVLARTLALRIKQSRFRPDLVIAVGRGGYVPARVVCDFLLHDLLTSFKVEHWGRAAEEKPSVEVRFPLAVDIWDKTVLVVDDVTDTGKTMDAAISYLRSLHPREIRTAVLQHKVSSPYRPDYFAREEKEWRWIIYPWAVHEDTVGFVEKVLTGVSLDEAGIMEALAERYRLIMPPPGIHDALEDLLELGRISRSGNVYTVLDPAF
;
A
#
# COMPACT_ATOMS: atom_id res chain seq x y z
N MET A 1 4.96 2.64 -14.72
CA MET A 1 3.89 2.07 -15.59
C MET A 1 3.56 0.71 -15.05
N VAL A 2 2.29 0.43 -14.75
CA VAL A 2 1.83 -0.90 -14.31
C VAL A 2 1.93 -1.84 -15.52
N PRO A 3 2.57 -3.01 -15.41
CA PRO A 3 2.67 -3.93 -16.54
C PRO A 3 1.32 -4.56 -16.86
N ASP A 4 1.16 -5.02 -18.12
CA ASP A 4 -0.06 -5.67 -18.59
C ASP A 4 -0.38 -6.97 -17.81
N THR A 5 0.66 -7.63 -17.30
CA THR A 5 0.52 -8.81 -16.43
C THR A 5 0.94 -8.46 -15.00
N ILE A 6 -0.01 -8.49 -14.08
CA ILE A 6 0.22 -8.24 -12.67
C ILE A 6 0.61 -9.55 -11.99
N THR A 7 1.77 -9.58 -11.35
CA THR A 7 2.16 -10.65 -10.42
C THR A 7 2.08 -10.11 -9.01
N CYS A 8 1.45 -10.86 -8.09
CA CYS A 8 1.34 -10.47 -6.68
C CYS A 8 2.42 -11.15 -5.82
N GLU A 9 2.86 -10.43 -4.79
CA GLU A 9 3.67 -10.96 -3.69
C GLU A 9 2.89 -10.75 -2.39
N LEU A 10 2.51 -11.84 -1.73
CA LEU A 10 1.86 -11.79 -0.43
C LEU A 10 2.92 -11.71 0.66
N MET A 11 2.93 -10.61 1.41
CA MET A 11 3.90 -10.37 2.49
C MET A 11 3.33 -10.85 3.83
N SER A 12 4.14 -11.58 4.60
CA SER A 12 3.80 -11.97 5.97
C SER A 12 4.08 -10.84 6.97
N TRP A 13 3.46 -10.92 8.17
CA TRP A 13 3.80 -10.04 9.30
C TRP A 13 5.26 -10.18 9.75
N GLU A 14 5.82 -11.37 9.62
CA GLU A 14 7.23 -11.64 9.96
C GLU A 14 8.17 -10.93 8.99
N ASP A 15 7.96 -11.08 7.67
CA ASP A 15 8.75 -10.40 6.64
C ASP A 15 8.66 -8.88 6.78
N PHE A 16 7.44 -8.35 7.00
CA PHE A 16 7.24 -6.95 7.28
C PHE A 16 8.07 -6.47 8.48
N THR A 17 8.06 -7.22 9.59
CA THR A 17 8.80 -6.85 10.81
C THR A 17 10.31 -6.80 10.56
N VAL A 18 10.85 -7.73 9.76
CA VAL A 18 12.26 -7.72 9.34
C VAL A 18 12.58 -6.48 8.51
N LEU A 19 11.71 -6.11 7.56
CA LEU A 19 11.89 -4.90 6.74
C LEU A 19 11.81 -3.63 7.58
N ALA A 20 10.82 -3.51 8.45
CA ALA A 20 10.65 -2.33 9.31
C ALA A 20 11.84 -2.13 10.26
N ARG A 21 12.35 -3.22 10.85
CA ARG A 21 13.58 -3.19 11.65
C ARG A 21 14.79 -2.76 10.82
N THR A 22 14.94 -3.30 9.62
CA THR A 22 16.04 -2.96 8.71
C THR A 22 15.99 -1.48 8.35
N LEU A 23 14.81 -0.94 8.02
CA LEU A 23 14.60 0.48 7.73
C LEU A 23 15.00 1.35 8.91
N ALA A 24 14.50 1.04 10.10
CA ALA A 24 14.82 1.78 11.32
C ALA A 24 16.32 1.77 11.64
N LEU A 25 17.02 0.64 11.41
CA LEU A 25 18.48 0.55 11.59
C LEU A 25 19.23 1.45 10.61
N ARG A 26 18.83 1.53 9.35
CA ARG A 26 19.42 2.45 8.35
C ARG A 26 19.25 3.92 8.77
N ILE A 27 18.06 4.28 9.26
CA ILE A 27 17.79 5.63 9.78
C ILE A 27 18.71 5.92 10.98
N LYS A 28 18.83 5.00 11.96
CA LYS A 28 19.73 5.15 13.10
C LYS A 28 21.20 5.34 12.69
N GLN A 29 21.67 4.53 11.72
CA GLN A 29 23.05 4.59 11.23
C GLN A 29 23.38 5.93 10.56
N SER A 30 22.41 6.57 9.90
CA SER A 30 22.59 7.90 9.31
C SER A 30 22.70 9.02 10.35
N ARG A 31 22.42 8.74 11.63
CA ARG A 31 22.34 9.70 12.74
C ARG A 31 21.25 10.77 12.56
N PHE A 32 20.34 10.59 11.60
CA PHE A 32 19.19 11.46 11.45
C PHE A 32 18.27 11.32 12.67
N ARG A 33 17.82 12.46 13.21
CA ARG A 33 16.94 12.54 14.36
C ARG A 33 15.74 13.41 14.02
N PRO A 34 14.60 12.83 13.64
CA PRO A 34 13.41 13.61 13.34
C PRO A 34 12.81 14.21 14.61
N ASP A 35 12.29 15.42 14.51
CA ASP A 35 11.42 16.02 15.53
C ASP A 35 10.03 15.41 15.47
N LEU A 36 9.62 14.92 14.28
CA LEU A 36 8.31 14.33 14.02
C LEU A 36 8.40 13.28 12.93
N VAL A 37 7.70 12.16 13.11
CA VAL A 37 7.45 11.16 12.06
C VAL A 37 6.07 11.39 11.47
N ILE A 38 5.96 11.36 10.14
CA ILE A 38 4.72 11.58 9.41
C ILE A 38 4.43 10.39 8.52
N ALA A 39 3.35 9.68 8.80
CA ALA A 39 2.88 8.59 7.95
C ALA A 39 2.08 9.10 6.75
N VAL A 40 2.38 8.60 5.55
CA VAL A 40 1.52 8.81 4.38
C VAL A 40 0.36 7.82 4.46
N GLY A 41 -0.84 8.32 4.62
CA GLY A 41 -2.02 7.46 4.76
C GLY A 41 -2.52 6.93 3.40
N ARG A 42 -2.83 5.66 3.34
CA ARG A 42 -2.99 4.62 4.37
C ARG A 42 -1.79 3.67 4.52
N GLY A 43 -1.05 3.42 3.44
CA GLY A 43 0.05 2.45 3.39
C GLY A 43 1.10 2.67 4.48
N GLY A 44 1.46 3.92 4.73
CA GLY A 44 2.47 4.31 5.70
C GLY A 44 2.09 4.19 7.18
N TYR A 45 0.82 3.95 7.55
CA TYR A 45 0.40 3.92 8.96
C TYR A 45 1.12 2.84 9.78
N VAL A 46 1.08 1.61 9.29
CA VAL A 46 1.70 0.47 9.99
C VAL A 46 3.22 0.55 9.96
N PRO A 47 3.87 0.81 8.80
CA PRO A 47 5.32 1.04 8.73
C PRO A 47 5.80 2.14 9.68
N ALA A 48 5.15 3.31 9.67
CA ALA A 48 5.56 4.44 10.52
C ALA A 48 5.46 4.09 12.00
N ARG A 49 4.36 3.42 12.44
CA ARG A 49 4.21 3.02 13.84
C ARG A 49 5.32 2.07 14.28
N VAL A 50 5.66 1.08 13.46
CA VAL A 50 6.68 0.09 13.81
C VAL A 50 8.10 0.69 13.72
N VAL A 51 8.37 1.54 12.73
CA VAL A 51 9.63 2.29 12.65
C VAL A 51 9.81 3.17 13.88
N CYS A 52 8.78 3.89 14.33
CA CYS A 52 8.80 4.70 15.55
C CYS A 52 9.15 3.84 16.79
N ASP A 53 8.59 2.63 16.89
CA ASP A 53 8.91 1.70 17.96
C ASP A 53 10.41 1.38 18.01
N PHE A 54 10.98 0.97 16.89
CA PHE A 54 12.43 0.69 16.80
C PHE A 54 13.30 1.94 16.99
N LEU A 55 12.83 3.13 16.60
CA LEU A 55 13.55 4.40 16.83
C LEU A 55 13.43 4.90 18.26
N LEU A 56 12.52 4.37 19.08
CA LEU A 56 12.11 4.89 20.38
C LEU A 56 11.61 6.34 20.24
N HIS A 57 10.80 6.60 19.22
CA HIS A 57 10.25 7.91 18.89
C HIS A 57 8.75 7.90 19.09
N ASP A 58 8.21 8.86 19.86
CA ASP A 58 6.81 8.89 20.28
C ASP A 58 5.93 9.89 19.49
N LEU A 59 6.54 10.84 18.77
CA LEU A 59 5.81 11.82 18.00
C LEU A 59 5.52 11.34 16.58
N LEU A 60 4.33 10.79 16.39
CA LEU A 60 3.82 10.25 15.12
C LEU A 60 2.50 10.92 14.76
N THR A 61 2.40 11.41 13.54
CA THR A 61 1.17 11.91 12.92
C THR A 61 1.01 11.40 11.50
N SER A 62 -0.04 11.81 10.81
CA SER A 62 -0.29 11.41 9.44
C SER A 62 -1.06 12.46 8.64
N PHE A 63 -1.00 12.34 7.33
CA PHE A 63 -1.91 12.97 6.38
C PHE A 63 -2.21 12.00 5.24
N LYS A 64 -3.24 12.25 4.43
CA LYS A 64 -3.66 11.32 3.39
C LYS A 64 -3.40 11.88 2.00
N VAL A 65 -2.66 11.11 1.20
CA VAL A 65 -2.50 11.30 -0.24
C VAL A 65 -3.25 10.18 -0.96
N GLU A 66 -4.12 10.52 -1.90
CA GLU A 66 -4.84 9.54 -2.72
C GLU A 66 -4.22 9.46 -4.10
N HIS A 67 -3.76 8.26 -4.47
CA HIS A 67 -3.25 7.93 -5.80
C HIS A 67 -3.64 6.52 -6.22
N TRP A 68 -3.65 5.56 -5.30
CA TRP A 68 -3.97 4.16 -5.56
C TRP A 68 -5.37 3.79 -5.05
N GLY A 69 -6.08 2.97 -5.84
CA GLY A 69 -7.26 2.23 -5.44
C GLY A 69 -6.92 0.81 -5.00
N ARG A 70 -7.92 -0.10 -5.04
CA ARG A 70 -7.75 -1.51 -4.70
C ARG A 70 -7.09 -2.29 -5.85
N ALA A 71 -6.41 -3.40 -5.52
CA ALA A 71 -5.90 -4.36 -6.51
C ALA A 71 -5.16 -3.69 -7.68
N ALA A 72 -4.17 -2.84 -7.40
CA ALA A 72 -3.34 -2.14 -8.36
C ALA A 72 -4.10 -1.17 -9.32
N GLU A 73 -5.21 -0.59 -8.89
CA GLU A 73 -5.92 0.45 -9.64
C GLU A 73 -5.25 1.81 -9.41
N GLU A 74 -4.74 2.45 -10.49
CA GLU A 74 -4.13 3.78 -10.42
C GLU A 74 -5.21 4.86 -10.62
N LYS A 75 -5.32 5.81 -9.68
CA LYS A 75 -6.22 6.97 -9.81
C LYS A 75 -5.63 8.01 -10.77
N PRO A 76 -6.47 8.72 -11.53
CA PRO A 76 -6.00 9.68 -12.55
C PRO A 76 -5.32 10.92 -11.96
N SER A 77 -5.58 11.26 -10.70
CA SER A 77 -5.00 12.41 -10.01
C SER A 77 -4.44 12.03 -8.65
N VAL A 78 -3.43 12.78 -8.20
CA VAL A 78 -2.87 12.70 -6.85
C VAL A 78 -3.37 13.90 -6.06
N GLU A 79 -4.01 13.66 -4.92
CA GLU A 79 -4.63 14.70 -4.12
C GLU A 79 -4.37 14.52 -2.62
N VAL A 80 -4.09 15.60 -1.90
CA VAL A 80 -4.03 15.61 -0.43
C VAL A 80 -5.46 15.76 0.11
N ARG A 81 -6.02 14.67 0.65
CA ARG A 81 -7.42 14.63 1.13
C ARG A 81 -7.59 15.09 2.56
N PHE A 82 -6.71 14.66 3.45
CA PHE A 82 -6.73 15.05 4.85
C PHE A 82 -5.38 15.71 5.15
N PRO A 83 -5.34 17.06 5.23
CA PRO A 83 -4.10 17.78 5.46
C PRO A 83 -3.52 17.50 6.85
N LEU A 84 -2.23 17.77 7.00
CA LEU A 84 -1.53 17.64 8.27
C LEU A 84 -2.14 18.61 9.31
N ALA A 85 -2.48 18.07 10.50
CA ALA A 85 -3.14 18.84 11.56
C ALA A 85 -2.16 19.47 12.58
N VAL A 86 -0.84 19.29 12.37
CA VAL A 86 0.20 19.80 13.27
C VAL A 86 1.14 20.75 12.55
N ASP A 87 1.68 21.73 13.28
CA ASP A 87 2.68 22.66 12.76
C ASP A 87 4.06 21.97 12.65
N ILE A 88 4.66 22.05 11.46
CA ILE A 88 5.99 21.50 11.17
C ILE A 88 7.00 22.58 10.77
N TRP A 89 6.65 23.86 10.95
CA TRP A 89 7.56 24.97 10.66
C TRP A 89 8.88 24.80 11.42
N ASP A 90 10.01 24.94 10.71
CA ASP A 90 11.39 24.75 11.22
C ASP A 90 11.66 23.39 11.92
N LYS A 91 10.85 22.36 11.67
CA LYS A 91 11.07 21.00 12.20
C LYS A 91 11.79 20.10 11.20
N THR A 92 12.53 19.14 11.73
CA THR A 92 13.11 18.03 11.00
C THR A 92 12.09 16.88 10.97
N VAL A 93 11.62 16.48 9.80
CA VAL A 93 10.55 15.48 9.66
C VAL A 93 11.00 14.24 8.90
N LEU A 94 10.54 13.09 9.34
CA LEU A 94 10.66 11.80 8.64
C LEU A 94 9.31 11.40 8.05
N VAL A 95 9.23 11.33 6.73
CA VAL A 95 8.02 10.90 6.03
C VAL A 95 8.13 9.41 5.73
N VAL A 96 7.14 8.62 6.14
CA VAL A 96 7.15 7.16 6.02
C VAL A 96 5.97 6.67 5.19
N ASP A 97 6.26 5.80 4.21
CA ASP A 97 5.28 5.06 3.45
C ASP A 97 5.67 3.57 3.36
N ASP A 98 4.83 2.72 2.79
CA ASP A 98 5.14 1.30 2.58
C ASP A 98 6.04 1.08 1.36
N VAL A 99 5.72 1.66 0.22
CA VAL A 99 6.45 1.44 -1.04
C VAL A 99 6.52 2.69 -1.91
N THR A 100 7.64 2.87 -2.62
CA THR A 100 7.70 3.77 -3.78
C THR A 100 7.59 2.96 -5.07
N ASP A 101 6.44 3.10 -5.76
CA ASP A 101 6.17 2.46 -7.05
C ASP A 101 6.38 3.47 -8.20
N THR A 102 5.38 4.29 -8.50
CA THR A 102 5.52 5.37 -9.50
C THR A 102 6.19 6.62 -8.94
N GLY A 103 6.33 6.72 -7.63
CA GLY A 103 6.86 7.89 -6.93
C GLY A 103 5.88 9.05 -6.78
N LYS A 104 4.77 9.07 -7.51
CA LYS A 104 3.81 10.19 -7.54
C LYS A 104 3.24 10.54 -6.16
N THR A 105 2.92 9.53 -5.34
CA THR A 105 2.43 9.73 -3.95
C THR A 105 3.47 10.48 -3.13
N MET A 106 4.72 10.03 -3.19
CA MET A 106 5.81 10.64 -2.42
C MET A 106 6.14 12.04 -2.92
N ASP A 107 6.17 12.27 -4.24
CA ASP A 107 6.37 13.61 -4.82
C ASP A 107 5.30 14.59 -4.35
N ALA A 108 4.02 14.20 -4.39
CA ALA A 108 2.92 15.02 -3.90
C ALA A 108 3.01 15.27 -2.39
N ALA A 109 3.35 14.23 -1.62
CA ALA A 109 3.55 14.33 -0.18
C ALA A 109 4.64 15.35 0.17
N ILE A 110 5.80 15.24 -0.48
CA ILE A 110 6.94 16.14 -0.23
C ILE A 110 6.63 17.58 -0.71
N SER A 111 5.97 17.73 -1.86
CA SER A 111 5.57 19.05 -2.36
C SER A 111 4.63 19.75 -1.39
N TYR A 112 3.65 19.03 -0.85
CA TYR A 112 2.74 19.54 0.17
C TYR A 112 3.48 19.93 1.46
N LEU A 113 4.31 19.02 2.00
CA LEU A 113 5.01 19.27 3.26
C LEU A 113 6.00 20.44 3.15
N ARG A 114 6.68 20.63 2.01
CA ARG A 114 7.55 21.77 1.75
C ARG A 114 6.81 23.10 1.83
N SER A 115 5.54 23.16 1.45
CA SER A 115 4.72 24.37 1.56
C SER A 115 4.43 24.78 3.02
N LEU A 116 4.68 23.87 3.99
CA LEU A 116 4.57 24.11 5.42
C LEU A 116 5.91 24.50 6.08
N HIS A 117 6.96 24.73 5.28
CA HIS A 117 8.27 25.24 5.67
C HIS A 117 9.00 24.45 6.78
N PRO A 118 9.11 23.10 6.70
CA PRO A 118 9.96 22.35 7.59
C PRO A 118 11.45 22.70 7.34
N ARG A 119 12.30 22.52 8.35
CA ARG A 119 13.75 22.71 8.25
C ARG A 119 14.40 21.65 7.37
N GLU A 120 14.00 20.39 7.53
CA GLU A 120 14.50 19.25 6.77
C GLU A 120 13.42 18.20 6.61
N ILE A 121 13.35 17.56 5.44
CA ILE A 121 12.51 16.40 5.19
C ILE A 121 13.39 15.24 4.74
N ARG A 122 13.23 14.09 5.38
CA ARG A 122 13.74 12.80 4.91
C ARG A 122 12.61 11.83 4.68
N THR A 123 12.78 10.95 3.70
CA THR A 123 11.78 9.98 3.28
C THR A 123 12.25 8.55 3.53
N ALA A 124 11.32 7.68 3.95
CA ALA A 124 11.60 6.30 4.27
C ALA A 124 10.47 5.38 3.79
N VAL A 125 10.82 4.27 3.15
CA VAL A 125 9.87 3.25 2.72
C VAL A 125 10.38 1.85 3.04
N LEU A 126 9.49 0.88 3.17
CA LEU A 126 9.92 -0.51 3.32
C LEU A 126 10.57 -1.01 2.04
N GLN A 127 9.93 -0.76 0.90
CA GLN A 127 10.38 -1.25 -0.39
C GLN A 127 10.43 -0.12 -1.43
N HIS A 128 11.50 -0.11 -2.20
CA HIS A 128 11.70 0.84 -3.29
C HIS A 128 11.80 0.08 -4.61
N LYS A 129 10.86 0.30 -5.53
CA LYS A 129 10.92 -0.26 -6.89
C LYS A 129 11.90 0.54 -7.73
N VAL A 130 12.86 -0.12 -8.37
CA VAL A 130 13.88 0.55 -9.21
C VAL A 130 13.28 1.28 -10.41
N SER A 131 12.06 0.92 -10.80
CA SER A 131 11.30 1.62 -11.85
C SER A 131 10.77 2.99 -11.40
N SER A 132 10.77 3.27 -10.08
CA SER A 132 10.33 4.55 -9.55
C SER A 132 11.34 5.66 -9.86
N PRO A 133 10.92 6.78 -10.47
CA PRO A 133 11.78 7.94 -10.65
C PRO A 133 12.10 8.65 -9.31
N TYR A 134 11.25 8.49 -8.30
CA TYR A 134 11.49 9.01 -6.96
C TYR A 134 12.32 8.03 -6.15
N ARG A 135 13.51 8.44 -5.71
CA ARG A 135 14.36 7.65 -4.81
C ARG A 135 14.24 8.17 -3.37
N PRO A 136 13.71 7.38 -2.42
CA PRO A 136 13.63 7.77 -1.02
C PRO A 136 15.02 7.83 -0.37
N ASP A 137 15.17 8.62 0.71
CA ASP A 137 16.42 8.71 1.48
C ASP A 137 16.76 7.37 2.14
N TYR A 138 15.73 6.66 2.60
CA TYR A 138 15.87 5.36 3.26
C TYR A 138 14.87 4.36 2.68
N PHE A 139 15.34 3.14 2.44
CA PHE A 139 14.46 2.00 2.11
C PHE A 139 15.08 0.72 2.68
N ALA A 140 14.24 -0.24 3.07
CA ALA A 140 14.73 -1.51 3.60
C ALA A 140 15.15 -2.47 2.50
N ARG A 141 14.37 -2.57 1.42
CA ARG A 141 14.62 -3.47 0.29
C ARG A 141 14.42 -2.74 -1.04
N GLU A 142 15.28 -3.05 -2.02
CA GLU A 142 15.12 -2.60 -3.40
C GLU A 142 14.46 -3.70 -4.22
N GLU A 143 13.40 -3.35 -4.98
CA GLU A 143 12.64 -4.26 -5.84
C GLU A 143 13.04 -4.03 -7.30
N LYS A 144 13.70 -5.03 -7.90
CA LYS A 144 14.15 -4.97 -9.30
C LYS A 144 13.07 -5.35 -10.30
N GLU A 145 12.20 -6.30 -9.91
CA GLU A 145 11.07 -6.75 -10.72
C GLU A 145 9.80 -6.09 -10.19
N TRP A 146 8.98 -5.60 -11.12
CA TRP A 146 7.69 -5.04 -10.72
C TRP A 146 6.73 -6.17 -10.33
N ARG A 147 6.12 -6.03 -9.13
CA ARG A 147 5.03 -6.86 -8.63
C ARG A 147 4.11 -6.04 -7.75
N TRP A 148 2.87 -6.45 -7.62
CA TRP A 148 1.96 -5.88 -6.63
C TRP A 148 2.26 -6.50 -5.28
N ILE A 149 2.62 -5.70 -4.29
CA ILE A 149 2.94 -6.18 -2.95
C ILE A 149 1.69 -6.05 -2.11
N ILE A 150 1.16 -7.20 -1.68
CA ILE A 150 0.01 -7.29 -0.78
C ILE A 150 0.55 -7.33 0.64
N TYR A 151 0.51 -6.19 1.31
CA TYR A 151 0.96 -6.08 2.68
C TYR A 151 -0.02 -6.72 3.66
N PRO A 152 0.41 -7.20 4.85
CA PRO A 152 -0.44 -7.95 5.77
C PRO A 152 -1.64 -7.15 6.31
N TRP A 153 -1.59 -5.82 6.30
CA TRP A 153 -2.71 -4.94 6.66
C TRP A 153 -3.68 -4.62 5.51
N ALA A 154 -3.40 -5.08 4.29
CA ALA A 154 -4.22 -4.84 3.09
C ALA A 154 -4.70 -6.14 2.43
N VAL A 155 -4.40 -7.31 3.02
CA VAL A 155 -4.71 -8.63 2.43
C VAL A 155 -6.17 -8.75 2.04
N HIS A 156 -7.07 -8.40 2.93
CA HIS A 156 -8.52 -8.52 2.66
C HIS A 156 -8.97 -7.59 1.53
N GLU A 157 -8.60 -6.31 1.60
CA GLU A 157 -8.98 -5.30 0.59
C GLU A 157 -8.46 -5.67 -0.80
N ASP A 158 -7.19 -6.12 -0.89
CA ASP A 158 -6.60 -6.56 -2.16
C ASP A 158 -7.25 -7.86 -2.66
N THR A 159 -7.56 -8.82 -1.77
CA THR A 159 -8.28 -10.04 -2.13
C THR A 159 -9.64 -9.72 -2.74
N VAL A 160 -10.44 -8.86 -2.11
CA VAL A 160 -11.73 -8.39 -2.64
C VAL A 160 -11.56 -7.81 -4.05
N GLY A 161 -10.56 -6.93 -4.25
CA GLY A 161 -10.32 -6.32 -5.55
C GLY A 161 -9.86 -7.31 -6.63
N PHE A 162 -9.01 -8.30 -6.28
CA PHE A 162 -8.57 -9.32 -7.25
C PHE A 162 -9.66 -10.36 -7.55
N VAL A 163 -10.50 -10.73 -6.58
CA VAL A 163 -11.69 -11.58 -6.81
C VAL A 163 -12.63 -10.91 -7.81
N GLU A 164 -12.92 -9.63 -7.64
CA GLU A 164 -13.74 -8.88 -8.60
C GLU A 164 -13.13 -8.85 -10.01
N LYS A 165 -11.82 -8.67 -10.11
CA LYS A 165 -11.11 -8.69 -11.41
C LYS A 165 -11.16 -10.04 -12.11
N VAL A 166 -11.05 -11.17 -11.41
CA VAL A 166 -11.14 -12.49 -12.04
C VAL A 166 -12.55 -12.84 -12.48
N LEU A 167 -13.56 -12.26 -11.83
CA LEU A 167 -14.96 -12.42 -12.20
C LEU A 167 -15.40 -11.52 -13.36
N THR A 168 -14.59 -10.53 -13.76
CA THR A 168 -14.95 -9.62 -14.85
C THR A 168 -15.12 -10.39 -16.18
N GLY A 169 -16.34 -10.36 -16.72
CA GLY A 169 -16.69 -11.02 -17.98
C GLY A 169 -16.88 -12.53 -17.91
N VAL A 170 -16.76 -13.14 -16.72
CA VAL A 170 -16.94 -14.59 -16.52
C VAL A 170 -17.71 -14.87 -15.24
N SER A 171 -18.32 -16.04 -15.15
CA SER A 171 -18.97 -16.53 -13.94
C SER A 171 -18.21 -17.75 -13.43
N LEU A 172 -17.80 -17.74 -12.17
CA LEU A 172 -16.97 -18.79 -11.56
C LEU A 172 -17.52 -19.21 -10.20
N ASP A 173 -17.28 -20.46 -9.82
CA ASP A 173 -17.41 -20.89 -8.43
C ASP A 173 -16.14 -20.58 -7.63
N GLU A 174 -16.13 -20.84 -6.32
CA GLU A 174 -14.98 -20.55 -5.45
C GLU A 174 -13.70 -21.24 -5.93
N ALA A 175 -13.79 -22.49 -6.41
CA ALA A 175 -12.63 -23.22 -6.92
C ALA A 175 -12.08 -22.57 -8.19
N GLY A 176 -12.94 -22.20 -9.14
CA GLY A 176 -12.56 -21.48 -10.35
C GLY A 176 -11.97 -20.09 -10.06
N ILE A 177 -12.47 -19.39 -9.02
CA ILE A 177 -11.89 -18.12 -8.57
C ILE A 177 -10.47 -18.33 -8.04
N MET A 178 -10.25 -19.34 -7.19
CA MET A 178 -8.92 -19.66 -6.64
C MET A 178 -7.93 -20.03 -7.75
N GLU A 179 -8.35 -20.83 -8.72
CA GLU A 179 -7.54 -21.19 -9.89
C GLU A 179 -7.18 -19.95 -10.73
N ALA A 180 -8.16 -19.10 -11.03
CA ALA A 180 -7.95 -17.87 -11.79
C ALA A 180 -7.02 -16.87 -11.07
N LEU A 181 -7.11 -16.74 -9.74
CA LEU A 181 -6.20 -15.93 -8.94
C LEU A 181 -4.76 -16.47 -9.00
N ALA A 182 -4.59 -17.78 -8.87
CA ALA A 182 -3.28 -18.43 -8.95
C ALA A 182 -2.65 -18.28 -10.34
N GLU A 183 -3.42 -18.52 -11.41
CA GLU A 183 -2.93 -18.45 -12.79
C GLU A 183 -2.60 -17.02 -13.25
N ARG A 184 -3.56 -16.09 -13.05
CA ARG A 184 -3.43 -14.73 -13.58
C ARG A 184 -2.52 -13.83 -12.74
N TYR A 185 -2.54 -14.00 -11.40
CA TYR A 185 -1.87 -13.10 -10.47
C TYR A 185 -0.81 -13.78 -9.60
N ARG A 186 -0.61 -15.11 -9.72
CA ARG A 186 0.20 -15.93 -8.80
C ARG A 186 -0.21 -15.76 -7.35
N LEU A 187 -1.47 -15.48 -7.12
CA LEU A 187 -2.03 -15.21 -5.80
C LEU A 187 -2.70 -16.46 -5.26
N ILE A 188 -2.09 -17.07 -4.26
CA ILE A 188 -2.63 -18.26 -3.57
C ILE A 188 -3.19 -17.80 -2.25
N MET A 189 -4.52 -17.81 -2.15
CA MET A 189 -5.25 -17.41 -0.95
C MET A 189 -5.89 -18.63 -0.27
N PRO A 190 -5.90 -18.68 1.07
CA PRO A 190 -6.64 -19.72 1.78
C PRO A 190 -8.16 -19.54 1.56
N PRO A 191 -8.93 -20.65 1.50
CA PRO A 191 -10.37 -20.60 1.25
C PRO A 191 -11.16 -19.62 2.13
N PRO A 192 -10.90 -19.48 3.45
CA PRO A 192 -11.61 -18.51 4.28
C PRO A 192 -11.48 -17.07 3.77
N GLY A 193 -10.30 -16.66 3.29
CA GLY A 193 -10.11 -15.31 2.76
C GLY A 193 -10.87 -15.04 1.46
N ILE A 194 -11.05 -16.07 0.62
CA ILE A 194 -11.89 -15.98 -0.58
C ILE A 194 -13.37 -15.89 -0.19
N HIS A 195 -13.79 -16.72 0.75
CA HIS A 195 -15.17 -16.71 1.25
C HIS A 195 -15.55 -15.34 1.82
N ASP A 196 -14.73 -14.78 2.71
CA ASP A 196 -14.95 -13.46 3.30
C ASP A 196 -15.03 -12.37 2.21
N ALA A 197 -14.16 -12.42 1.20
CA ALA A 197 -14.17 -11.47 0.09
C ALA A 197 -15.45 -11.57 -0.76
N LEU A 198 -15.96 -12.78 -0.97
CA LEU A 198 -17.23 -13.01 -1.71
C LEU A 198 -18.45 -12.53 -0.92
N GLU A 199 -18.48 -12.75 0.38
CA GLU A 199 -19.57 -12.25 1.24
C GLU A 199 -19.61 -10.72 1.22
N ASP A 200 -18.46 -10.04 1.36
CA ASP A 200 -18.40 -8.58 1.27
C ASP A 200 -18.82 -8.05 -0.11
N LEU A 201 -18.40 -8.71 -1.19
CA LEU A 201 -18.81 -8.31 -2.54
C LEU A 201 -20.31 -8.49 -2.79
N LEU A 202 -20.93 -9.53 -2.20
CA LEU A 202 -22.38 -9.75 -2.22
C LEU A 202 -23.10 -8.65 -1.41
N GLU A 203 -22.63 -8.35 -0.20
CA GLU A 203 -23.22 -7.30 0.67
C GLU A 203 -23.13 -5.92 0.01
N LEU A 204 -22.01 -5.62 -0.66
CA LEU A 204 -21.82 -4.38 -1.41
C LEU A 204 -22.62 -4.33 -2.73
N GLY A 205 -23.31 -5.41 -3.10
CA GLY A 205 -24.07 -5.49 -4.36
C GLY A 205 -23.17 -5.41 -5.62
N ARG A 206 -21.90 -5.82 -5.51
CA ARG A 206 -20.95 -5.79 -6.63
C ARG A 206 -20.91 -7.08 -7.43
N ILE A 207 -21.35 -8.18 -6.82
CA ILE A 207 -21.51 -9.48 -7.45
C ILE A 207 -22.90 -10.04 -7.15
N SER A 208 -23.35 -11.00 -7.96
CA SER A 208 -24.52 -11.84 -7.69
C SER A 208 -24.10 -13.30 -7.58
N ARG A 209 -24.94 -14.10 -6.89
CA ARG A 209 -24.74 -15.54 -6.71
C ARG A 209 -25.93 -16.29 -7.27
N SER A 210 -25.66 -17.32 -8.08
CA SER A 210 -26.67 -18.28 -8.56
C SER A 210 -26.15 -19.71 -8.31
N GLY A 211 -26.75 -20.41 -7.35
CA GLY A 211 -26.23 -21.67 -6.84
C GLY A 211 -24.86 -21.48 -6.18
N ASN A 212 -23.82 -22.09 -6.72
CA ASN A 212 -22.43 -21.98 -6.29
C ASN A 212 -21.57 -21.06 -7.19
N VAL A 213 -22.18 -20.36 -8.15
CA VAL A 213 -21.47 -19.53 -9.14
C VAL A 213 -21.69 -18.07 -8.84
N TYR A 214 -20.62 -17.27 -8.93
CA TYR A 214 -20.57 -15.83 -8.72
C TYR A 214 -20.33 -15.09 -10.03
N THR A 215 -20.96 -13.94 -10.19
CA THR A 215 -20.86 -13.08 -11.39
C THR A 215 -20.76 -11.62 -10.96
N VAL A 216 -19.82 -10.88 -11.53
CA VAL A 216 -19.74 -9.42 -11.32
C VAL A 216 -21.00 -8.77 -11.89
N LEU A 217 -21.55 -7.83 -11.12
CA LEU A 217 -22.61 -6.94 -11.59
C LEU A 217 -21.95 -5.72 -12.22
N ASP A 218 -22.35 -5.34 -13.44
CA ASP A 218 -21.94 -4.09 -14.02
C ASP A 218 -22.31 -2.95 -13.05
N PRO A 219 -21.38 -2.00 -12.75
CA PRO A 219 -21.76 -0.87 -11.92
C PRO A 219 -22.95 -0.19 -12.57
N ALA A 220 -24.06 -0.11 -11.84
CA ALA A 220 -25.22 0.65 -12.28
C ALA A 220 -24.75 2.08 -12.58
N PHE A 221 -24.98 2.53 -13.82
CA PHE A 221 -24.68 3.87 -14.32
C PHE A 221 -25.27 4.95 -13.43
#